data_684b7a1844b0eccf11aec80862c903c9
#
_entry.id   684b7a1844b0eccf11aec80862c903c9
#
_cell.length_a   1.000
_cell.length_b   1.000
_cell.length_c   1.000
_cell.angle_alpha   90.00
_cell.angle_beta   90.00
_cell.angle_gamma   90.00
#
_symmetry.space_group_name_H-M   'P 1'
#
loop_
_entity.id
_entity.type
_entity.pdbx_description
1 polymer ?
#
loop_
_entity_poly.entity_id
_entity_poly.type
_entity_poly.pdbx_seq_one_letter_code
_entity_poly.pdbx_strand_id
1 'polypeptide(L)'
;MINEYAIKLIENMPDCVKNRDTPLVLDIILDGGAFNGSYLLGALYFVKEMERRGYVTVERLSGCSIGSLVGFLYLIDSLDLMTELYETVYKEIKRTHSLNILKQIKALLGDKIPSDVCDKVNNRLYITYNNVQKGTKPVKLSLIHI
;
A
#
# COMPACT_ATOMS: atom_id res chain seq x y z
N MET A 1 -8.63 3.42 15.95
CA MET A 1 -8.17 4.82 15.84
C MET A 1 -8.10 5.31 14.39
N ILE A 2 -7.21 4.80 13.50
CA ILE A 2 -7.15 5.24 12.08
C ILE A 2 -8.47 4.96 11.35
N ASN A 3 -9.02 3.77 11.50
CA ASN A 3 -10.30 3.38 10.91
C ASN A 3 -11.47 4.28 11.36
N GLU A 4 -11.54 4.62 12.63
CA GLU A 4 -12.60 5.51 13.17
C GLU A 4 -12.50 6.92 12.55
N TYR A 5 -11.27 7.40 12.35
CA TYR A 5 -11.05 8.69 11.69
C TYR A 5 -11.45 8.65 10.22
N ALA A 6 -11.10 7.59 9.50
CA ALA A 6 -11.51 7.39 8.11
C ALA A 6 -13.04 7.35 7.98
N ILE A 7 -13.74 6.65 8.89
CA ILE A 7 -15.20 6.59 8.93
C ILE A 7 -15.79 7.98 9.09
N LYS A 8 -15.31 8.78 10.06
CA LYS A 8 -15.78 10.15 10.29
C LYS A 8 -15.56 11.06 9.08
N LEU A 9 -14.42 10.94 8.40
CA LEU A 9 -14.17 11.71 7.18
C LEU A 9 -15.20 11.39 6.10
N ILE A 10 -15.51 10.12 5.90
CA ILE A 10 -16.48 9.67 4.89
C ILE A 10 -17.89 10.11 5.23
N GLU A 11 -18.28 10.07 6.49
CA GLU A 11 -19.59 10.55 6.95
C GLU A 11 -19.81 12.04 6.61
N ASN A 12 -18.73 12.83 6.65
CA ASN A 12 -18.73 14.25 6.31
C ASN A 12 -18.47 14.57 4.83
N MET A 13 -18.36 13.56 3.98
CA MET A 13 -18.19 13.79 2.54
C MET A 13 -19.45 14.40 1.90
N PRO A 14 -19.26 15.25 0.85
CA PRO A 14 -20.39 15.81 0.10
C PRO A 14 -21.30 14.73 -0.49
N ASP A 15 -22.59 15.01 -0.52
CA ASP A 15 -23.61 14.10 -1.03
C ASP A 15 -23.40 13.78 -2.52
N CYS A 16 -22.84 14.70 -3.31
CA CYS A 16 -22.49 14.45 -4.72
C CYS A 16 -21.46 13.34 -4.93
N VAL A 17 -20.69 12.99 -3.90
CA VAL A 17 -19.75 11.86 -3.93
C VAL A 17 -20.45 10.58 -3.49
N LYS A 18 -21.31 10.67 -2.45
CA LYS A 18 -22.00 9.52 -1.86
C LYS A 18 -23.13 8.98 -2.75
N ASN A 19 -23.81 9.87 -3.49
CA ASN A 19 -25.02 9.57 -4.26
C ASN A 19 -24.71 9.39 -5.76
N ARG A 20 -23.55 8.84 -6.10
CA ARG A 20 -23.24 8.50 -7.50
C ARG A 20 -23.88 7.17 -7.89
N ASP A 21 -24.40 7.09 -9.10
CA ASP A 21 -24.98 5.86 -9.65
C ASP A 21 -23.94 4.76 -9.85
N THR A 22 -22.67 5.15 -10.06
CA THR A 22 -21.55 4.23 -10.28
C THR A 22 -20.35 4.65 -9.46
N PRO A 23 -19.57 3.69 -8.91
CA PRO A 23 -18.31 3.99 -8.23
C PRO A 23 -17.34 4.74 -9.13
N LEU A 24 -16.56 5.65 -8.56
CA LEU A 24 -15.45 6.27 -9.26
C LEU A 24 -14.29 5.27 -9.36
N VAL A 25 -13.82 5.01 -10.58
CA VAL A 25 -12.66 4.14 -10.81
C VAL A 25 -11.37 4.94 -10.60
N LEU A 26 -10.47 4.42 -9.78
CA LEU A 26 -9.22 5.08 -9.39
C LEU A 26 -8.01 4.24 -9.79
N ASP A 27 -7.04 4.91 -10.41
CA ASP A 27 -5.64 4.47 -10.49
C ASP A 27 -4.83 5.31 -9.48
N ILE A 28 -4.10 4.66 -8.58
CA ILE A 28 -3.40 5.33 -7.50
C ILE A 28 -1.90 5.18 -7.69
N ILE A 29 -1.19 6.31 -7.62
CA ILE A 29 0.28 6.34 -7.63
C ILE A 29 0.77 6.66 -6.23
N LEU A 30 1.61 5.77 -5.69
CA LEU A 30 2.18 5.85 -4.35
C LEU A 30 3.66 6.17 -4.43
N ASP A 31 4.04 7.31 -3.89
CA ASP A 31 5.43 7.74 -3.86
C ASP A 31 6.27 6.92 -2.84
N GLY A 32 7.59 7.00 -2.99
CA GLY A 32 8.54 6.42 -2.04
C GLY A 32 8.75 7.31 -0.81
N GLY A 33 9.76 6.97 -0.02
CA GLY A 33 10.20 7.81 1.10
C GLY A 33 10.04 7.17 2.48
N ALA A 34 10.50 5.95 2.63
CA ALA A 34 10.66 5.24 3.91
C ALA A 34 9.53 5.52 4.94
N PHE A 35 9.72 6.51 5.82
CA PHE A 35 8.77 6.85 6.89
C PHE A 35 7.53 7.60 6.40
N ASN A 36 7.51 8.12 5.18
CA ASN A 36 6.32 8.72 4.57
C ASN A 36 5.20 7.69 4.33
N GLY A 37 5.54 6.40 4.37
CA GLY A 37 4.56 5.33 4.29
C GLY A 37 3.44 5.39 5.34
N SER A 38 3.66 6.06 6.48
CA SER A 38 2.62 6.29 7.48
C SER A 38 1.50 7.21 6.97
N TYR A 39 1.83 8.22 6.17
CA TYR A 39 0.84 9.08 5.51
C TYR A 39 0.09 8.32 4.42
N LEU A 40 0.82 7.55 3.61
CA LEU A 40 0.22 6.69 2.59
C LEU A 40 -0.75 5.68 3.20
N LEU A 41 -0.38 5.10 4.34
CA LEU A 41 -1.21 4.18 5.08
C LEU A 41 -2.54 4.83 5.50
N GLY A 42 -2.49 6.02 6.08
CA GLY A 42 -3.70 6.76 6.48
C GLY A 42 -4.62 7.05 5.29
N ALA A 43 -4.05 7.51 4.17
CA ALA A 43 -4.79 7.78 2.95
C ALA A 43 -5.43 6.50 2.38
N LEU A 44 -4.69 5.39 2.38
CA LEU A 44 -5.22 4.12 1.85
C LEU A 44 -6.27 3.47 2.76
N TYR A 45 -6.24 3.68 4.07
CA TYR A 45 -7.36 3.30 4.94
C TYR A 45 -8.63 4.06 4.58
N PHE A 46 -8.51 5.36 4.30
CA PHE A 46 -9.65 6.16 3.84
C PHE A 46 -10.20 5.65 2.50
N VAL A 47 -9.32 5.42 1.51
CA VAL A 47 -9.72 4.88 0.19
C VAL A 47 -10.35 3.50 0.34
N LYS A 48 -9.80 2.63 1.21
CA LYS A 48 -10.34 1.30 1.45
C LYS A 48 -11.75 1.34 2.03
N GLU A 49 -12.01 2.26 2.94
CA GLU A 49 -13.36 2.45 3.49
C GLU A 49 -14.31 3.03 2.43
N MET A 50 -13.85 3.93 1.55
CA MET A 50 -14.64 4.40 0.41
C MET A 50 -14.99 3.25 -0.55
N GLU A 51 -14.04 2.35 -0.82
CA GLU A 51 -14.24 1.17 -1.66
C GLU A 51 -15.25 0.21 -1.04
N ARG A 52 -15.16 -0.05 0.29
CA ARG A 52 -16.12 -0.88 1.04
C ARG A 52 -17.54 -0.34 1.00
N ARG A 53 -17.71 0.98 0.91
CA ARG A 53 -19.02 1.64 0.79
C ARG A 53 -19.51 1.79 -0.66
N GLY A 54 -18.71 1.34 -1.64
CA GLY A 54 -19.07 1.41 -3.05
C GLY A 54 -18.95 2.80 -3.68
N TYR A 55 -18.25 3.74 -3.05
CA TYR A 55 -18.04 5.08 -3.60
C TYR A 55 -16.93 5.12 -4.64
N VAL A 56 -15.94 4.26 -4.48
CA VAL A 56 -14.82 4.12 -5.42
C VAL A 56 -14.51 2.65 -5.69
N THR A 57 -13.80 2.40 -6.77
CA THR A 57 -13.17 1.12 -7.07
C THR A 57 -11.72 1.40 -7.43
N VAL A 58 -10.78 0.80 -6.72
CA VAL A 58 -9.35 0.92 -7.05
C VAL A 58 -9.01 -0.14 -8.08
N GLU A 59 -8.75 0.29 -9.30
CA GLU A 59 -8.40 -0.61 -10.39
C GLU A 59 -6.92 -1.00 -10.32
N ARG A 60 -6.04 0.01 -10.24
CA ARG A 60 -4.59 -0.19 -10.27
C ARG A 60 -3.87 0.64 -9.21
N LEU A 61 -2.79 0.06 -8.70
CA LEU A 61 -1.86 0.72 -7.80
C LEU A 61 -0.46 0.67 -8.41
N SER A 62 0.20 1.82 -8.41
CA SER A 62 1.59 1.93 -8.84
C SER A 62 2.42 2.53 -7.72
N GLY A 63 3.60 1.97 -7.45
CA GLY A 63 4.43 2.50 -6.37
C GLY A 63 5.91 2.25 -6.53
N CYS A 64 6.69 2.99 -5.75
CA CYS A 64 8.13 2.76 -5.60
C CYS A 64 8.50 2.63 -4.12
N SER A 65 9.49 1.80 -3.80
CA SER A 65 9.96 1.61 -2.43
C SER A 65 8.82 1.30 -1.45
N ILE A 66 8.65 2.09 -0.39
CA ILE A 66 7.57 1.92 0.61
C ILE A 66 6.17 2.01 -0.03
N GLY A 67 6.00 2.83 -1.06
CA GLY A 67 4.73 2.92 -1.79
C GLY A 67 4.33 1.61 -2.45
N SER A 68 5.30 0.84 -2.98
CA SER A 68 5.04 -0.50 -3.51
C SER A 68 4.57 -1.46 -2.43
N LEU A 69 5.19 -1.41 -1.25
CA LEU A 69 4.82 -2.27 -0.13
C LEU A 69 3.42 -1.95 0.39
N VAL A 70 3.11 -0.66 0.59
CA VAL A 70 1.78 -0.25 1.08
C VAL A 70 0.70 -0.57 0.04
N GLY A 71 0.99 -0.38 -1.26
CA GLY A 71 0.09 -0.77 -2.36
C GLY A 71 -0.16 -2.29 -2.41
N PHE A 72 0.88 -3.08 -2.20
CA PHE A 72 0.77 -4.53 -2.07
C PHE A 72 -0.15 -4.92 -0.91
N LEU A 73 0.09 -4.37 0.28
CA LEU A 73 -0.71 -4.65 1.48
C LEU A 73 -2.18 -4.21 1.32
N TYR A 74 -2.42 -3.12 0.58
CA TYR A 74 -3.78 -2.70 0.23
C TYR A 74 -4.52 -3.78 -0.58
N LEU A 75 -3.87 -4.32 -1.62
CA LEU A 75 -4.49 -5.30 -2.51
C LEU A 75 -4.76 -6.65 -1.85
N ILE A 76 -3.92 -7.05 -0.90
CA ILE A 76 -4.12 -8.30 -0.14
C ILE A 76 -4.97 -8.10 1.13
N ASP A 77 -5.55 -6.91 1.32
CA ASP A 77 -6.41 -6.55 2.45
C ASP A 77 -5.73 -6.66 3.83
N SER A 78 -4.46 -6.25 3.90
CA SER A 78 -3.61 -6.43 5.08
C SER A 78 -2.84 -5.16 5.45
N LEU A 79 -3.47 -3.99 5.33
CA LEU A 79 -2.85 -2.69 5.65
C LEU A 79 -2.38 -2.58 7.11
N ASP A 80 -3.02 -3.27 8.03
CA ASP A 80 -2.67 -3.35 9.44
C ASP A 80 -1.26 -3.93 9.68
N LEU A 81 -0.77 -4.80 8.79
CA LEU A 81 0.60 -5.30 8.84
C LEU A 81 1.65 -4.19 8.75
N MET A 82 1.29 -3.06 8.17
CA MET A 82 2.19 -1.91 8.09
C MET A 82 2.49 -1.30 9.46
N THR A 83 1.50 -1.29 10.35
CA THR A 83 1.69 -0.83 11.74
C THR A 83 2.65 -1.77 12.48
N GLU A 84 2.43 -3.08 12.37
CA GLU A 84 3.31 -4.09 12.97
C GLU A 84 4.74 -4.00 12.41
N LEU A 85 4.86 -3.74 11.11
CA LEU A 85 6.16 -3.55 10.47
C LEU A 85 6.90 -2.33 11.05
N TYR A 86 6.24 -1.19 11.18
CA TYR A 86 6.86 0.01 11.74
C TYR A 86 7.31 -0.19 13.18
N GLU A 87 6.50 -0.86 14.01
CA GLU A 87 6.89 -1.19 15.38
C GLU A 87 8.11 -2.10 15.43
N THR A 88 8.13 -3.13 14.58
CA THR A 88 9.24 -4.09 14.49
C THR A 88 10.52 -3.40 14.03
N VAL A 89 10.43 -2.60 12.97
CA VAL A 89 11.56 -1.82 12.44
C VAL A 89 12.08 -0.83 13.47
N TYR A 90 11.20 -0.12 14.17
CA TYR A 90 11.59 0.84 15.19
C TYR A 90 12.34 0.16 16.36
N LYS A 91 11.84 -0.98 16.84
CA LYS A 91 12.51 -1.77 17.89
C LYS A 91 13.89 -2.24 17.43
N GLU A 92 13.99 -2.70 16.17
CA GLU A 92 15.25 -3.19 15.61
C GLU A 92 16.26 -2.07 15.41
N ILE A 93 15.85 -0.92 14.90
CA ILE A 93 16.74 0.27 14.79
C ILE A 93 17.27 0.69 16.16
N LYS A 94 16.41 0.74 17.17
CA LYS A 94 16.86 1.07 18.54
C LYS A 94 17.86 0.07 19.09
N ARG A 95 17.69 -1.22 18.78
CA ARG A 95 18.56 -2.29 19.27
C ARG A 95 19.90 -2.36 18.54
N THR A 96 19.90 -2.21 17.23
CA THR A 96 21.07 -2.51 16.37
C THR A 96 21.72 -1.28 15.76
N HIS A 97 21.07 -0.12 15.82
CA HIS A 97 21.45 1.09 15.09
C HIS A 97 21.63 0.84 13.58
N SER A 98 20.93 -0.17 13.02
CA SER A 98 21.01 -0.59 11.62
C SER A 98 19.66 -0.49 10.95
N LEU A 99 19.67 -0.09 9.67
CA LEU A 99 18.48 0.01 8.81
C LEU A 99 18.25 -1.26 7.96
N ASN A 100 18.65 -2.43 8.44
CA ASN A 100 18.46 -3.67 7.69
C ASN A 100 16.99 -4.16 7.75
N ILE A 101 16.09 -3.35 7.19
CA ILE A 101 14.63 -3.55 7.22
C ILE A 101 14.16 -4.72 6.34
N LEU A 102 14.92 -5.08 5.30
CA LEU A 102 14.48 -6.11 4.36
C LEU A 102 14.28 -7.48 5.00
N LYS A 103 15.08 -7.83 6.01
CA LYS A 103 14.90 -9.07 6.76
C LYS A 103 13.60 -9.09 7.55
N GLN A 104 13.27 -7.98 8.20
CA GLN A 104 12.05 -7.83 8.98
C GLN A 104 10.82 -7.87 8.09
N ILE A 105 10.86 -7.19 6.93
CA ILE A 105 9.78 -7.25 5.94
C ILE A 105 9.56 -8.70 5.48
N LYS A 106 10.64 -9.39 5.10
CA LYS A 106 10.55 -10.79 4.66
C LYS A 106 10.00 -11.72 5.74
N ALA A 107 10.46 -11.57 6.98
CA ALA A 107 9.98 -12.39 8.10
C ALA A 107 8.50 -12.10 8.42
N LEU A 108 8.10 -10.83 8.40
CA LEU A 108 6.73 -10.44 8.70
C LEU A 108 5.73 -10.91 7.62
N LEU A 109 6.13 -10.81 6.35
CA LEU A 109 5.26 -11.15 5.22
C LEU A 109 5.23 -12.65 4.93
N GLY A 110 6.32 -13.40 5.23
CA GLY A 110 6.49 -14.76 4.78
C GLY A 110 5.33 -15.70 5.12
N ASP A 111 4.79 -15.58 6.35
CA ASP A 111 3.70 -16.42 6.84
C ASP A 111 2.30 -15.79 6.70
N LYS A 112 2.24 -14.53 6.25
CA LYS A 112 1.00 -13.73 6.20
C LYS A 112 0.50 -13.46 4.79
N ILE A 113 1.24 -13.90 3.78
CA ILE A 113 0.83 -13.75 2.38
C ILE A 113 -0.25 -14.79 2.07
N PRO A 114 -1.45 -14.37 1.62
CA PRO A 114 -2.52 -15.31 1.28
C PRO A 114 -2.15 -16.14 0.04
N SER A 115 -2.69 -17.35 -0.05
CA SER A 115 -2.42 -18.26 -1.17
C SER A 115 -2.93 -17.73 -2.52
N ASP A 116 -3.92 -16.85 -2.51
CA ASP A 116 -4.52 -16.21 -3.68
C ASP A 116 -3.86 -14.87 -4.04
N VAL A 117 -2.67 -14.60 -3.51
CA VAL A 117 -1.97 -13.32 -3.71
C VAL A 117 -1.77 -12.97 -5.19
N CYS A 118 -1.42 -13.97 -6.01
CA CYS A 118 -1.21 -13.76 -7.44
C CYS A 118 -2.46 -13.19 -8.13
N ASP A 119 -3.62 -13.73 -7.80
CA ASP A 119 -4.89 -13.27 -8.39
C ASP A 119 -5.25 -11.84 -7.93
N LYS A 120 -4.92 -11.50 -6.68
CA LYS A 120 -5.18 -10.18 -6.12
C LYS A 120 -4.29 -9.08 -6.69
N VAL A 121 -3.05 -9.38 -7.03
CA VAL A 121 -2.06 -8.39 -7.47
C VAL A 121 -1.84 -8.35 -8.97
N ASN A 122 -2.15 -9.44 -9.70
CA ASN A 122 -1.91 -9.52 -11.12
C ASN A 122 -2.72 -8.45 -11.88
N ASN A 123 -2.04 -7.73 -12.78
CA ASN A 123 -2.59 -6.59 -13.53
C ASN A 123 -3.13 -5.43 -12.67
N ARG A 124 -2.91 -5.46 -11.36
CA ARG A 124 -3.35 -4.42 -10.42
C ARG A 124 -2.21 -3.72 -9.71
N LEU A 125 -1.07 -4.40 -9.46
CA LEU A 125 0.09 -3.83 -8.81
C LEU A 125 1.22 -3.61 -9.80
N TYR A 126 1.72 -2.37 -9.85
CA TYR A 126 2.86 -1.96 -10.68
C TYR A 126 3.97 -1.42 -9.79
N ILE A 127 5.16 -2.01 -9.89
CA ILE A 127 6.31 -1.62 -9.07
C ILE A 127 7.38 -0.98 -9.93
N THR A 128 7.81 0.23 -9.52
CA THR A 128 8.93 0.93 -10.13
C THR A 128 10.22 0.60 -9.39
N TYR A 129 11.23 0.17 -10.11
CA TYR A 129 12.56 -0.12 -9.56
C TYR A 129 13.68 0.31 -10.49
N ASN A 130 14.86 0.54 -9.94
CA ASN A 130 16.06 0.82 -10.70
C ASN A 130 16.90 -0.46 -10.87
N ASN A 131 17.22 -0.81 -12.10
CA ASN A 131 18.14 -1.91 -12.37
C ASN A 131 19.59 -1.39 -12.40
N VAL A 132 20.32 -1.61 -11.31
CA VAL A 132 21.70 -1.13 -11.13
C VAL A 132 22.67 -1.71 -12.17
N GLN A 133 22.42 -2.90 -12.69
CA GLN A 133 23.26 -3.55 -13.72
C GLN A 133 23.13 -2.91 -15.10
N LYS A 134 22.02 -2.24 -15.39
CA LYS A 134 21.74 -1.57 -16.67
C LYS A 134 21.97 -0.05 -16.65
N GLY A 135 22.59 0.47 -15.59
CA GLY A 135 22.79 1.92 -15.38
C GLY A 135 21.57 2.62 -14.82
N THR A 136 21.74 3.92 -14.55
CA THR A 136 20.78 4.76 -13.81
C THR A 136 19.51 5.15 -14.58
N LYS A 137 19.22 4.53 -15.73
CA LYS A 137 17.95 4.77 -16.42
C LYS A 137 16.81 4.09 -15.65
N PRO A 138 15.75 4.82 -15.24
CA PRO A 138 14.60 4.21 -14.61
C PRO A 138 14.04 3.13 -15.54
N VAL A 139 13.95 1.92 -15.03
CA VAL A 139 13.29 0.83 -15.76
C VAL A 139 11.81 1.02 -15.59
N LYS A 140 11.10 1.12 -16.71
CA LYS A 140 9.64 1.15 -16.72
C LYS A 140 9.07 0.00 -15.91
N LEU A 141 7.95 0.29 -15.25
CA LEU A 141 7.04 -0.63 -14.60
C LEU A 141 7.18 -2.05 -15.11
N SER A 142 7.58 -2.95 -14.24
CA SER A 142 7.54 -4.37 -14.49
C SER A 142 6.34 -4.94 -13.79
N LEU A 143 5.47 -5.61 -14.50
CA LEU A 143 4.55 -6.57 -13.93
C LEU A 143 5.40 -7.55 -13.11
N ILE A 144 5.17 -7.62 -11.82
CA ILE A 144 5.75 -8.70 -11.02
C ILE A 144 4.94 -9.94 -11.36
N HIS A 145 5.51 -10.77 -12.17
CA HIS A 145 5.16 -12.19 -12.18
C HIS A 145 5.82 -12.77 -10.92
N ILE A 146 5.03 -12.88 -9.85
CA ILE A 146 5.43 -13.64 -8.67
C ILE A 146 5.22 -15.11 -8.95
#